data_088912d8d96dfe9c3e5f17bab38b24c6
#
_entry.id   088912d8d96dfe9c3e5f17bab38b24c6
#
_cell.length_a   1.000
_cell.length_b   1.000
_cell.length_c   1.000
_cell.angle_alpha   90.00
_cell.angle_beta   90.00
_cell.angle_gamma   90.00
#
_symmetry.space_group_name_H-M   'P 1'
#
loop_
_entity.id
_entity.type
_entity.pdbx_description
1 polymer ?
#
loop_
_entity_poly.entity_id
_entity_poly.type
_entity_poly.pdbx_seq_one_letter_code
_entity_poly.pdbx_strand_id
1 'polypeptide(L)'
;MYFAGADIETMDDRVAASQIAYVGQDPEHNMVTDYVWQELAFGLESLGMSVPQMRRRTAEMAEYFGLESLFRKRTAALSGGQKQLVQLAAAMVVQPKLLVLDEPTSQLDPMEAGRFLDTLAKLHEEFGVTIFLSEQRLDGVLPIADRVFVMEDGTVTDTT
;
A
#
# COMPACT_ATOMS: atom_id res chain seq x y z
N MET A 1 7.86 20.03 -1.03
CA MET A 1 8.14 18.66 -1.57
C MET A 1 7.50 18.55 -2.95
N TYR A 2 8.16 17.88 -3.95
CA TYR A 2 7.63 17.81 -5.32
C TYR A 2 7.32 16.37 -5.74
N PHE A 3 6.16 16.17 -6.36
CA PHE A 3 5.74 14.93 -6.96
C PHE A 3 5.33 15.19 -8.43
N ALA A 4 5.94 14.49 -9.38
CA ALA A 4 5.71 14.69 -10.83
C ALA A 4 5.78 16.17 -11.29
N GLY A 5 6.67 16.95 -10.68
CA GLY A 5 6.87 18.36 -10.99
C GLY A 5 5.90 19.34 -10.30
N ALA A 6 4.90 18.84 -9.55
CA ALA A 6 3.98 19.66 -8.74
C ALA A 6 4.39 19.68 -7.28
N ASP A 7 4.24 20.81 -6.60
CA ASP A 7 4.45 20.88 -5.16
C ASP A 7 3.29 20.21 -4.43
N ILE A 8 3.60 19.18 -3.63
CA ILE A 8 2.60 18.40 -2.88
C ILE A 8 1.79 19.30 -1.93
N GLU A 9 2.41 20.31 -1.33
CA GLU A 9 1.73 21.22 -0.39
C GLU A 9 0.65 22.09 -1.07
N THR A 10 0.74 22.29 -2.38
CA THR A 10 -0.24 23.05 -3.16
C THR A 10 -1.15 22.19 -4.02
N MET A 11 -0.96 20.87 -3.97
CA MET A 11 -1.77 19.92 -4.73
C MET A 11 -3.19 19.84 -4.13
N ASP A 12 -4.20 19.77 -4.97
CA ASP A 12 -5.57 19.49 -4.52
C ASP A 12 -5.62 18.11 -3.82
N ASP A 13 -6.28 18.03 -2.67
CA ASP A 13 -6.33 16.85 -1.82
C ASP A 13 -6.88 15.62 -2.56
N ARG A 14 -7.87 15.80 -3.43
CA ARG A 14 -8.42 14.71 -4.25
C ARG A 14 -7.45 14.22 -5.29
N VAL A 15 -6.70 15.14 -5.89
CA VAL A 15 -5.66 14.81 -6.86
C VAL A 15 -4.54 14.04 -6.16
N ALA A 16 -4.09 14.52 -5.00
CA ALA A 16 -3.09 13.85 -4.17
C ALA A 16 -3.56 12.43 -3.78
N ALA A 17 -4.76 12.30 -3.23
CA ALA A 17 -5.35 11.02 -2.82
C ALA A 17 -5.57 10.02 -3.98
N SER A 18 -5.69 10.52 -5.21
CA SER A 18 -5.80 9.65 -6.40
C SER A 18 -4.45 9.17 -6.94
N GLN A 19 -3.35 9.84 -6.57
CA GLN A 19 -2.02 9.58 -7.15
C GLN A 19 -1.01 9.05 -6.15
N ILE A 20 -1.22 9.30 -4.86
CA ILE A 20 -0.31 8.90 -3.78
C ILE A 20 -1.10 8.09 -2.76
N ALA A 21 -0.63 6.88 -2.47
CA ALA A 21 -1.20 6.05 -1.41
C ALA A 21 -0.15 5.79 -0.32
N TYR A 22 -0.61 5.62 0.90
CA TYR A 22 0.23 5.37 2.07
C TYR A 22 -0.23 4.11 2.81
N VAL A 23 0.74 3.29 3.21
CA VAL A 23 0.53 2.12 4.07
C VAL A 23 1.46 2.25 5.27
N GLY A 24 0.87 2.41 6.45
CA GLY A 24 1.62 2.61 7.70
C GLY A 24 2.06 1.31 8.35
N GLN A 25 2.91 1.46 9.37
CA GLN A 25 3.52 0.38 10.14
C GLN A 25 2.51 -0.47 10.93
N ASP A 26 1.43 0.12 11.43
CA ASP A 26 0.46 -0.54 12.29
C ASP A 26 -0.87 -0.82 11.57
N PRO A 27 -1.06 -2.08 11.08
CA PRO A 27 -2.27 -2.43 10.36
C PRO A 27 -3.52 -2.43 11.25
N GLU A 28 -3.40 -2.54 12.57
CA GLU A 28 -4.56 -2.53 13.46
C GLU A 28 -5.17 -1.14 13.59
N HIS A 29 -4.34 -0.12 13.74
CA HIS A 29 -4.79 1.26 13.90
C HIS A 29 -5.12 1.96 12.57
N ASN A 30 -4.66 1.42 11.46
CA ASN A 30 -4.88 2.02 10.14
C ASN A 30 -6.15 1.53 9.43
N MET A 31 -6.79 0.46 9.92
CA MET A 31 -8.08 0.02 9.39
C MET A 31 -9.21 0.90 9.91
N VAL A 32 -9.97 1.48 9.00
CA VAL A 32 -11.05 2.44 9.32
C VAL A 32 -12.45 1.83 9.24
N THR A 33 -12.58 0.63 8.68
CA THR A 33 -13.87 -0.01 8.45
C THR A 33 -13.99 -1.39 9.13
N ASP A 34 -15.23 -1.86 9.30
CA ASP A 34 -15.51 -3.13 9.97
C ASP A 34 -15.32 -4.37 9.11
N TYR A 35 -15.37 -4.24 7.77
CA TYR A 35 -15.30 -5.35 6.83
C TYR A 35 -14.28 -5.11 5.73
N VAL A 36 -13.65 -6.18 5.25
CA VAL A 36 -12.63 -6.13 4.19
C VAL A 36 -13.13 -5.42 2.93
N TRP A 37 -14.34 -5.75 2.47
CA TRP A 37 -14.89 -5.10 1.26
C TRP A 37 -15.12 -3.58 1.43
N GLN A 38 -15.42 -3.13 2.65
CA GLN A 38 -15.57 -1.70 2.96
C GLN A 38 -14.21 -1.02 2.93
N GLU A 39 -13.19 -1.67 3.50
CA GLU A 39 -11.81 -1.16 3.49
C GLU A 39 -11.31 -0.95 2.06
N LEU A 40 -11.54 -1.93 1.18
CA LEU A 40 -11.20 -1.79 -0.24
C LEU A 40 -12.02 -0.71 -0.96
N ALA A 41 -13.26 -0.47 -0.57
CA ALA A 41 -14.13 0.53 -1.20
C ALA A 41 -13.89 1.96 -0.70
N PHE A 42 -13.35 2.13 0.50
CA PHE A 42 -13.27 3.41 1.22
C PHE A 42 -12.56 4.52 0.41
N GLY A 43 -11.38 4.21 -0.14
CA GLY A 43 -10.63 5.16 -0.96
C GLY A 43 -11.38 5.58 -2.24
N LEU A 44 -12.06 4.63 -2.87
CA LEU A 44 -12.85 4.90 -4.10
C LEU A 44 -14.09 5.76 -3.81
N GLU A 45 -14.74 5.53 -2.66
CA GLU A 45 -15.87 6.32 -2.21
C GLU A 45 -15.43 7.77 -1.92
N SER A 46 -14.31 7.95 -1.24
CA SER A 46 -13.72 9.27 -0.97
C SER A 46 -13.38 10.04 -2.24
N LEU A 47 -13.01 9.33 -3.32
CA LEU A 47 -12.79 9.93 -4.64
C LEU A 47 -14.09 10.18 -5.42
N GLY A 48 -15.25 9.80 -4.88
CA GLY A 48 -16.57 10.01 -5.49
C GLY A 48 -16.85 9.10 -6.68
N MET A 49 -16.28 7.89 -6.69
CA MET A 49 -16.56 6.92 -7.74
C MET A 49 -17.99 6.39 -7.66
N SER A 50 -18.56 6.03 -8.81
CA SER A 50 -19.89 5.42 -8.86
C SER A 50 -19.87 3.99 -8.28
N VAL A 51 -21.00 3.57 -7.69
CA VAL A 51 -21.15 2.23 -7.11
C VAL A 51 -20.76 1.09 -8.06
N PRO A 52 -21.13 1.11 -9.36
CA PRO A 52 -20.70 0.07 -10.30
C PRO A 52 -19.18 0.03 -10.50
N GLN A 53 -18.52 1.20 -10.56
CA GLN A 53 -17.06 1.29 -10.68
C GLN A 53 -16.36 0.78 -9.41
N MET A 54 -16.85 1.17 -8.22
CA MET A 54 -16.32 0.67 -6.95
C MET A 54 -16.42 -0.85 -6.85
N ARG A 55 -17.59 -1.43 -7.16
CA ARG A 55 -17.80 -2.89 -7.14
C ARG A 55 -16.83 -3.63 -8.05
N ARG A 56 -16.62 -3.12 -9.26
CA ARG A 56 -15.69 -3.73 -10.20
C ARG A 56 -14.25 -3.68 -9.68
N ARG A 57 -13.76 -2.50 -9.28
CA ARG A 57 -12.37 -2.32 -8.82
C ARG A 57 -12.08 -3.09 -7.53
N THR A 58 -13.01 -3.10 -6.58
CA THR A 58 -12.82 -3.88 -5.34
C THR A 58 -12.79 -5.38 -5.61
N ALA A 59 -13.61 -5.87 -6.56
CA ALA A 59 -13.59 -7.28 -6.95
C ALA A 59 -12.28 -7.65 -7.66
N GLU A 60 -11.83 -6.85 -8.63
CA GLU A 60 -10.55 -7.02 -9.34
C GLU A 60 -9.36 -7.05 -8.37
N MET A 61 -9.32 -6.13 -7.40
CA MET A 61 -8.25 -6.10 -6.40
C MET A 61 -8.35 -7.26 -5.41
N ALA A 62 -9.56 -7.63 -4.99
CA ALA A 62 -9.74 -8.79 -4.12
C ALA A 62 -9.26 -10.09 -4.79
N GLU A 63 -9.53 -10.27 -6.07
CA GLU A 63 -9.03 -11.40 -6.87
C GLU A 63 -7.50 -11.35 -7.00
N TYR A 64 -6.94 -10.20 -7.38
CA TYR A 64 -5.49 -10.02 -7.54
C TYR A 64 -4.70 -10.36 -6.28
N PHE A 65 -5.19 -9.94 -5.13
CA PHE A 65 -4.54 -10.17 -3.83
C PHE A 65 -4.98 -11.50 -3.15
N GLY A 66 -5.85 -12.30 -3.78
CA GLY A 66 -6.35 -13.55 -3.21
C GLY A 66 -7.20 -13.34 -1.95
N LEU A 67 -7.97 -12.24 -1.89
CA LEU A 67 -8.77 -11.84 -0.74
C LEU A 67 -10.23 -12.29 -0.82
N GLU A 68 -10.63 -13.08 -1.83
CA GLU A 68 -12.05 -13.44 -2.07
C GLU A 68 -12.67 -14.15 -0.86
N SER A 69 -11.92 -15.05 -0.22
CA SER A 69 -12.38 -15.76 0.99
C SER A 69 -12.46 -14.87 2.22
N LEU A 70 -11.78 -13.72 2.22
CA LEU A 70 -11.75 -12.74 3.29
C LEU A 70 -12.72 -11.57 3.04
N PHE A 71 -13.19 -11.39 1.82
CA PHE A 71 -13.91 -10.20 1.35
C PHE A 71 -15.10 -9.79 2.25
N ARG A 72 -15.82 -10.77 2.81
CA ARG A 72 -16.94 -10.54 3.72
C ARG A 72 -16.60 -10.70 5.21
N LYS A 73 -15.34 -10.96 5.55
CA LYS A 73 -14.91 -11.08 6.95
C LYS A 73 -14.79 -9.71 7.60
N ARG A 74 -14.93 -9.71 8.91
CA ARG A 74 -14.62 -8.53 9.72
C ARG A 74 -13.11 -8.32 9.77
N THR A 75 -12.68 -7.07 9.67
CA THR A 75 -11.26 -6.68 9.73
C THR A 75 -10.62 -7.09 11.06
N ALA A 76 -11.36 -7.02 12.15
CA ALA A 76 -10.92 -7.48 13.48
C ALA A 76 -10.65 -8.99 13.57
N ALA A 77 -11.16 -9.81 12.63
CA ALA A 77 -10.97 -11.26 12.62
C ALA A 77 -9.77 -11.71 11.75
N LEU A 78 -9.02 -10.79 11.19
CA LEU A 78 -7.87 -11.05 10.33
C LEU A 78 -6.58 -11.23 11.15
N SER A 79 -5.65 -12.06 10.67
CA SER A 79 -4.28 -12.07 11.18
C SER A 79 -3.54 -10.77 10.81
N GLY A 80 -2.40 -10.49 11.47
CA GLY A 80 -1.57 -9.32 11.16
C GLY A 80 -1.17 -9.27 9.69
N GLY A 81 -0.66 -10.37 9.12
CA GLY A 81 -0.32 -10.45 7.71
C GLY A 81 -1.52 -10.27 6.77
N GLN A 82 -2.70 -10.79 7.13
CA GLN A 82 -3.93 -10.56 6.36
C GLN A 82 -4.35 -9.09 6.40
N LYS A 83 -4.25 -8.42 7.55
CA LYS A 83 -4.52 -6.99 7.69
C LYS A 83 -3.58 -6.16 6.81
N GLN A 84 -2.29 -6.46 6.85
CA GLN A 84 -1.28 -5.78 6.04
C GLN A 84 -1.57 -5.93 4.53
N LEU A 85 -1.94 -7.15 4.10
CA LEU A 85 -2.30 -7.40 2.71
C LEU A 85 -3.58 -6.67 2.28
N VAL A 86 -4.58 -6.61 3.15
CA VAL A 86 -5.82 -5.85 2.91
C VAL A 86 -5.54 -4.35 2.80
N GLN A 87 -4.66 -3.79 3.62
CA GLN A 87 -4.27 -2.39 3.52
C GLN A 87 -3.52 -2.09 2.22
N LEU A 88 -2.62 -2.97 1.81
CA LEU A 88 -1.94 -2.85 0.53
C LEU A 88 -2.94 -2.88 -0.63
N ALA A 89 -3.90 -3.81 -0.61
CA ALA A 89 -4.96 -3.89 -1.61
C ALA A 89 -5.85 -2.63 -1.62
N ALA A 90 -6.20 -2.09 -0.44
CA ALA A 90 -6.97 -0.86 -0.31
C ALA A 90 -6.21 0.38 -0.82
N ALA A 91 -4.89 0.40 -0.63
CA ALA A 91 -4.03 1.43 -1.22
C ALA A 91 -3.96 1.32 -2.75
N MET A 92 -3.90 0.09 -3.29
CA MET A 92 -3.77 -0.16 -4.73
C MET A 92 -5.08 -0.03 -5.51
N VAL A 93 -6.24 -0.12 -4.85
CA VAL A 93 -7.56 -0.03 -5.52
C VAL A 93 -7.76 1.30 -6.26
N VAL A 94 -7.14 2.38 -5.80
CA VAL A 94 -7.18 3.69 -6.45
C VAL A 94 -6.19 3.80 -7.62
N GLN A 95 -5.30 2.81 -7.79
CA GLN A 95 -4.24 2.77 -8.80
C GLN A 95 -3.30 3.99 -8.70
N PRO A 96 -2.63 4.17 -7.56
CA PRO A 96 -1.76 5.31 -7.33
C PRO A 96 -0.53 5.24 -8.24
N LYS A 97 0.12 6.38 -8.47
CA LYS A 97 1.44 6.44 -9.14
C LYS A 97 2.59 6.25 -8.16
N LEU A 98 2.37 6.63 -6.90
CA LEU A 98 3.34 6.49 -5.81
C LEU A 98 2.68 5.76 -4.65
N LEU A 99 3.31 4.69 -4.21
CA LEU A 99 2.95 3.95 -3.00
C LEU A 99 4.06 4.17 -1.97
N VAL A 100 3.72 4.76 -0.83
CA VAL A 100 4.62 4.98 0.30
C VAL A 100 4.30 3.96 1.37
N LEU A 101 5.31 3.19 1.81
CA LEU A 101 5.15 2.19 2.85
C LEU A 101 6.14 2.46 3.99
N ASP A 102 5.63 2.48 5.21
CA ASP A 102 6.43 2.72 6.40
C ASP A 102 6.53 1.45 7.24
N GLU A 103 7.73 0.83 7.22
CA GLU A 103 8.06 -0.42 7.90
C GLU A 103 6.97 -1.53 7.77
N PRO A 104 6.45 -1.81 6.56
CA PRO A 104 5.28 -2.67 6.38
C PRO A 104 5.53 -4.12 6.78
N THR A 105 6.78 -4.55 6.91
CA THR A 105 7.11 -5.92 7.30
C THR A 105 7.47 -6.07 8.79
N SER A 106 7.46 -4.99 9.56
CA SER A 106 7.94 -4.97 10.96
C SER A 106 7.20 -5.94 11.88
N GLN A 107 5.90 -6.17 11.64
CA GLN A 107 5.04 -7.05 12.44
C GLN A 107 4.79 -8.43 11.79
N LEU A 108 5.41 -8.70 10.65
CA LEU A 108 5.26 -9.96 9.93
C LEU A 108 6.34 -10.98 10.32
N ASP A 109 5.97 -12.25 10.30
CA ASP A 109 6.99 -13.30 10.37
C ASP A 109 7.84 -13.31 9.08
N PRO A 110 9.03 -13.94 9.09
CA PRO A 110 9.92 -13.92 7.93
C PRO A 110 9.32 -14.44 6.63
N MET A 111 8.42 -15.43 6.72
CA MET A 111 7.78 -16.01 5.54
C MET A 111 6.68 -15.08 4.99
N GLU A 112 5.88 -14.48 5.87
CA GLU A 112 4.87 -13.49 5.49
C GLU A 112 5.54 -12.23 4.93
N ALA A 113 6.63 -11.76 5.55
CA ALA A 113 7.41 -10.63 5.06
C ALA A 113 7.95 -10.88 3.64
N GLY A 114 8.53 -12.05 3.38
CA GLY A 114 8.99 -12.41 2.04
C GLY A 114 7.86 -12.37 1.00
N ARG A 115 6.70 -12.96 1.30
CA ARG A 115 5.53 -12.94 0.40
C ARG A 115 5.01 -11.52 0.15
N PHE A 116 5.05 -10.67 1.17
CA PHE A 116 4.64 -9.27 1.05
C PHE A 116 5.58 -8.51 0.11
N LEU A 117 6.89 -8.67 0.27
CA LEU A 117 7.90 -8.06 -0.60
C LEU A 117 7.82 -8.57 -2.04
N ASP A 118 7.59 -9.87 -2.25
CA ASP A 118 7.33 -10.45 -3.58
C ASP A 118 6.09 -9.81 -4.23
N THR A 119 5.06 -9.52 -3.43
CA THR A 119 3.86 -8.84 -3.91
C THR A 119 4.16 -7.40 -4.32
N LEU A 120 5.00 -6.66 -3.56
CA LEU A 120 5.43 -5.31 -3.93
C LEU A 120 6.21 -5.30 -5.25
N ALA A 121 7.14 -6.24 -5.43
CA ALA A 121 7.89 -6.36 -6.69
C ALA A 121 6.95 -6.57 -7.89
N LYS A 122 5.97 -7.48 -7.76
CA LYS A 122 4.94 -7.71 -8.80
C LYS A 122 4.11 -6.46 -9.08
N LEU A 123 3.69 -5.72 -8.05
CA LEU A 123 2.94 -4.48 -8.23
C LEU A 123 3.74 -3.44 -9.02
N HIS A 124 5.03 -3.31 -8.73
CA HIS A 124 5.92 -2.43 -9.48
C HIS A 124 6.00 -2.87 -10.97
N GLU A 125 6.24 -4.14 -11.22
CA GLU A 125 6.38 -4.69 -12.59
C GLU A 125 5.08 -4.59 -13.40
N GLU A 126 3.94 -4.94 -12.81
CA GLU A 126 2.66 -5.08 -13.53
C GLU A 126 1.89 -3.75 -13.66
N PHE A 127 1.94 -2.90 -12.64
CA PHE A 127 1.20 -1.63 -12.61
C PHE A 127 2.10 -0.40 -12.85
N GLY A 128 3.42 -0.56 -12.84
CA GLY A 128 4.36 0.55 -12.99
C GLY A 128 4.29 1.57 -11.85
N VAL A 129 3.78 1.16 -10.67
CA VAL A 129 3.70 2.03 -9.51
C VAL A 129 5.10 2.26 -8.94
N THR A 130 5.44 3.53 -8.67
CA THR A 130 6.67 3.84 -7.93
C THR A 130 6.45 3.49 -6.46
N ILE A 131 7.37 2.73 -5.87
CA ILE A 131 7.30 2.32 -4.48
C ILE A 131 8.40 3.03 -3.70
N PHE A 132 8.02 3.74 -2.65
CA PHE A 132 8.92 4.30 -1.65
C PHE A 132 8.71 3.55 -0.34
N LEU A 133 9.74 2.81 0.09
CA LEU A 133 9.66 1.89 1.21
C LEU A 133 10.69 2.27 2.28
N SER A 134 10.26 2.49 3.53
CA SER A 134 11.16 2.49 4.68
C SER A 134 11.20 1.11 5.32
N GLU A 135 12.38 0.59 5.61
CA GLU A 135 12.58 -0.70 6.28
C GLU A 135 13.88 -0.74 7.07
N GLN A 136 13.86 -1.48 8.18
CA GLN A 136 15.04 -1.74 9.00
C GLN A 136 15.69 -3.09 8.65
N ARG A 137 14.90 -4.07 8.18
CA ARG A 137 15.37 -5.38 7.74
C ARG A 137 15.64 -5.37 6.25
N LEU A 138 16.91 -5.29 5.87
CA LEU A 138 17.31 -5.05 4.48
C LEU A 138 17.38 -6.32 3.61
N ASP A 139 17.52 -7.50 4.22
CA ASP A 139 17.83 -8.75 3.49
C ASP A 139 16.81 -9.07 2.38
N GLY A 140 15.53 -8.79 2.61
CA GLY A 140 14.48 -9.03 1.62
C GLY A 140 14.23 -7.85 0.68
N VAL A 141 14.65 -6.64 1.04
CA VAL A 141 14.37 -5.40 0.29
C VAL A 141 15.45 -5.11 -0.74
N LEU A 142 16.73 -5.28 -0.38
CA LEU A 142 17.85 -4.96 -1.27
C LEU A 142 17.78 -5.65 -2.64
N PRO A 143 17.34 -6.91 -2.76
CA PRO A 143 17.24 -7.58 -4.06
C PRO A 143 16.19 -6.98 -5.02
N ILE A 144 15.20 -6.26 -4.49
CA ILE A 144 14.09 -5.68 -5.28
C ILE A 144 14.16 -4.16 -5.41
N ALA A 145 15.14 -3.51 -4.77
CA ALA A 145 15.29 -2.06 -4.77
C ALA A 145 16.13 -1.57 -5.94
N ASP A 146 15.62 -0.62 -6.72
CA ASP A 146 16.40 0.07 -7.77
C ASP A 146 17.35 1.11 -7.18
N ARG A 147 16.96 1.74 -6.05
CA ARG A 147 17.75 2.78 -5.35
C ARG A 147 17.60 2.63 -3.85
N VAL A 148 18.69 2.91 -3.14
CA VAL A 148 18.74 2.81 -1.68
C VAL A 148 19.19 4.15 -1.10
N PHE A 149 18.44 4.62 -0.11
CA PHE A 149 18.78 5.80 0.69
C PHE A 149 19.01 5.37 2.12
N VAL A 150 20.14 5.76 2.71
CA VAL A 150 20.43 5.53 4.11
C VAL A 150 20.15 6.81 4.90
N MET A 151 19.37 6.68 5.97
CA MET A 151 19.12 7.78 6.92
C MET A 151 19.92 7.55 8.20
N GLU A 152 20.78 8.48 8.52
CA GLU A 152 21.61 8.48 9.72
C GLU A 152 21.58 9.88 10.35
N ASP A 153 21.30 9.99 11.64
CA ASP A 153 21.25 11.25 12.39
C ASP A 153 20.47 12.39 11.69
N GLY A 154 19.33 12.03 11.07
CA GLY A 154 18.50 13.00 10.35
C GLY A 154 19.03 13.42 8.98
N THR A 155 20.12 12.81 8.52
CA THR A 155 20.71 13.06 7.19
C THR A 155 20.45 11.87 6.28
N VAL A 156 20.02 12.14 5.05
CA VAL A 156 19.76 11.13 4.01
C VAL A 156 20.94 11.10 3.04
N THR A 157 21.49 9.91 2.80
CA THR A 157 22.59 9.68 1.84
C THR A 157 22.09 8.70 0.76
N ASP A 158 22.32 9.04 -0.51
CA ASP A 158 22.09 8.14 -1.65
C ASP A 158 23.31 7.20 -1.76
N THR A 159 23.05 5.89 -1.79
CA THR A 159 24.09 4.84 -1.81
C THR A 159 24.17 4.06 -3.12
N THR A 160 23.51 4.53 -4.18
CA THR A 160 23.58 3.92 -5.52
C THR A 160 24.84 4.24 -6.26
#